data_acc0bcddecc5722e439e24be902e93de
#
_entry.id   acc0bcddecc5722e439e24be902e93de
#
_cell.length_a   1.000
_cell.length_b   1.000
_cell.length_c   1.000
_cell.angle_alpha   90.00
_cell.angle_beta   90.00
_cell.angle_gamma   90.00
#
_symmetry.space_group_name_H-M   'P 1'
#
loop_
_entity.id
_entity.type
_entity.pdbx_description
1 polymer ?
#
loop_
_entity_poly.entity_id
_entity_poly.type
_entity_poly.pdbx_seq_one_letter_code
_entity_poly.pdbx_strand_id
1 'polypeptide(L)'
;MAENKRFGREPVQVLEFDQDFCNLTYGVAPCTAALQEGQTQCFNTRSTCQSPANYDKGVKVLRFIDKRSPGPTDSYYIPSLTGVKVTPAKLNPGGANSNASALGQRASISATFQDHPHNDKMVDPYRILRNYTPIDRGTFWTKWRARNPYYMQRPIRLRTGYLVNGAIVDEISRDFVVTGFEGPDASGRVTMKGKDVLTLAEDEKAQAPVASGGKLATAITKTDTQAQLSPSGVGESEYPASGYIRIGKEVVSFMRSGDTLTIQRGQYGTENKEHKENDTAQLCLQYTSEKPQDILYDLLRNYAGVPADYLDTNQWSAEALDFLPRLYSSIITEPQGVAKLISEMCQQMYFTIWWDERLGKVVLRSVRLAQEEEVTELDDNRHLIADSISWKDLADELITQVWVYYGQINPTEKIDQGSNYSTIAITADPSAEGPNKHNLRRVKTIFSRWIDATNASAAEDLGRRLLSRYGNAPRQITFKVDAKDGHLWLGDY
;
A
#
# COMPACT_ATOMS: atom_id res chain seq x y z
N MET A 1 3.00 -15.21 33.81
CA MET A 1 1.82 -14.90 34.67
C MET A 1 0.63 -15.71 34.19
N ALA A 2 0.24 -16.72 34.93
CA ALA A 2 -0.93 -17.53 34.61
C ALA A 2 -2.18 -16.77 35.08
N GLU A 3 -2.63 -15.82 34.31
CA GLU A 3 -3.75 -14.98 34.69
C GLU A 3 -5.03 -15.33 33.94
N ASN A 4 -5.95 -15.81 34.73
CA ASN A 4 -7.40 -15.71 34.54
C ASN A 4 -7.94 -15.99 33.13
N LYS A 5 -7.74 -17.21 32.66
CA LYS A 5 -8.60 -17.78 31.62
C LYS A 5 -9.99 -18.03 32.26
N ARG A 6 -10.77 -16.96 32.40
CA ARG A 6 -12.16 -17.06 32.85
C ARG A 6 -12.96 -17.70 31.73
N PHE A 7 -13.43 -18.90 31.95
CA PHE A 7 -14.49 -19.49 31.15
C PHE A 7 -15.71 -18.55 31.21
N GLY A 8 -16.35 -18.29 30.08
CA GLY A 8 -17.55 -17.47 30.00
C GLY A 8 -17.33 -15.99 29.64
N ARG A 9 -16.20 -15.62 29.03
CA ARG A 9 -16.06 -14.30 28.42
C ARG A 9 -16.94 -14.18 27.19
N GLU A 10 -17.64 -13.07 27.05
CA GLU A 10 -18.48 -12.78 25.89
C GLU A 10 -17.63 -12.13 24.79
N PRO A 11 -17.39 -12.82 23.65
CA PRO A 11 -16.65 -12.23 22.56
C PRO A 11 -17.46 -11.12 21.89
N VAL A 12 -16.79 -10.02 21.58
CA VAL A 12 -17.40 -8.88 20.88
C VAL A 12 -16.60 -8.52 19.64
N GLN A 13 -17.32 -8.18 18.58
CA GLN A 13 -16.77 -7.63 17.35
C GLN A 13 -17.48 -6.32 17.03
N VAL A 14 -16.71 -5.28 16.83
CA VAL A 14 -17.19 -3.96 16.42
C VAL A 14 -16.51 -3.60 15.12
N LEU A 15 -17.29 -3.21 14.10
CA LEU A 15 -16.76 -2.60 12.90
C LEU A 15 -16.99 -1.09 12.95
N GLU A 16 -15.93 -0.33 12.88
CA GLU A 16 -15.95 1.13 12.75
C GLU A 16 -15.73 1.52 11.29
N PHE A 17 -16.47 2.52 10.83
CA PHE A 17 -16.35 3.09 9.50
C PHE A 17 -16.19 4.60 9.62
N ASP A 18 -15.13 5.13 9.03
CA ASP A 18 -14.81 6.56 8.99
C ASP A 18 -15.53 7.23 7.81
N GLN A 19 -16.68 7.82 8.10
CA GLN A 19 -17.47 8.55 7.12
C GLN A 19 -17.00 10.00 7.03
N ASP A 20 -16.90 10.54 5.82
CA ASP A 20 -16.74 11.99 5.62
C ASP A 20 -17.93 12.74 6.22
N PHE A 21 -17.61 13.77 6.97
CA PHE A 21 -18.59 14.58 7.65
C PHE A 21 -18.17 16.04 7.67
N CYS A 22 -19.08 16.97 7.39
CA CYS A 22 -18.81 18.39 7.50
C CYS A 22 -18.89 18.84 8.94
N ASN A 23 -17.85 19.53 9.44
CA ASN A 23 -17.82 20.06 10.79
C ASN A 23 -18.71 21.31 10.97
N LEU A 24 -19.15 21.93 9.88
CA LEU A 24 -19.96 23.14 9.92
C LEU A 24 -21.42 22.81 10.24
N THR A 25 -22.07 23.75 10.90
CA THR A 25 -23.51 23.74 11.09
C THR A 25 -24.20 24.30 9.83
N TYR A 26 -25.18 23.58 9.31
CA TYR A 26 -25.97 23.99 8.14
C TYR A 26 -26.59 25.38 8.33
N GLY A 27 -26.37 26.28 7.35
CA GLY A 27 -26.92 27.63 7.36
C GLY A 27 -26.32 28.60 8.38
N VAL A 28 -25.23 28.22 9.07
CA VAL A 28 -24.48 29.08 9.98
C VAL A 28 -23.11 29.36 9.39
N ALA A 29 -22.72 30.62 9.31
CA ALA A 29 -21.41 30.99 8.75
C ALA A 29 -20.26 30.19 9.38
N PRO A 30 -19.27 29.72 8.59
CA PRO A 30 -19.04 30.00 7.19
C PRO A 30 -19.85 29.18 6.17
N CYS A 31 -20.79 28.32 6.59
CA CYS A 31 -21.70 27.63 5.66
C CYS A 31 -22.67 28.67 5.07
N THR A 32 -22.62 28.87 3.76
CA THR A 32 -23.46 29.85 3.04
C THR A 32 -24.75 29.23 2.47
N ALA A 33 -25.08 28.01 2.86
CA ALA A 33 -26.32 27.37 2.43
C ALA A 33 -27.53 28.10 3.00
N ALA A 34 -28.51 28.41 2.15
CA ALA A 34 -29.72 29.09 2.58
C ALA A 34 -30.59 28.14 3.42
N LEU A 35 -30.97 28.61 4.61
CA LEU A 35 -32.00 27.95 5.41
C LEU A 35 -33.37 28.21 4.74
N GLN A 36 -33.92 27.17 4.12
CA GLN A 36 -35.33 27.19 3.71
C GLN A 36 -36.18 26.65 4.86
N GLU A 37 -37.21 27.39 5.24
CA GLU A 37 -38.16 26.93 6.28
C GLU A 37 -38.69 25.53 5.97
N GLY A 38 -38.53 24.61 6.92
CA GLY A 38 -39.04 23.25 6.86
C GLY A 38 -38.26 22.23 6.05
N GLN A 39 -37.16 22.58 5.35
CA GLN A 39 -36.41 21.64 4.51
C GLN A 39 -34.90 21.80 4.59
N THR A 40 -34.28 21.21 5.59
CA THR A 40 -32.84 21.02 5.60
C THR A 40 -32.49 19.81 4.72
N GLN A 41 -31.93 20.00 3.55
CA GLN A 41 -31.51 18.90 2.66
C GLN A 41 -30.12 18.38 2.99
N CYS A 42 -29.31 19.16 3.71
CA CYS A 42 -27.97 18.78 4.12
C CYS A 42 -27.98 17.63 5.16
N PHE A 43 -27.10 16.65 4.99
CA PHE A 43 -26.79 15.58 5.94
C PHE A 43 -25.37 15.64 6.47
N ASN A 44 -24.68 16.78 6.32
CA ASN A 44 -23.27 17.01 6.60
C ASN A 44 -22.34 16.03 5.80
N THR A 45 -22.80 15.50 4.67
CA THR A 45 -21.99 14.71 3.77
C THR A 45 -21.60 15.53 2.54
N ARG A 46 -20.48 15.20 1.90
CA ARG A 46 -20.00 15.93 0.72
C ARG A 46 -21.01 15.93 -0.42
N SER A 47 -21.69 14.80 -0.64
CA SER A 47 -22.70 14.62 -1.71
C SER A 47 -23.96 15.45 -1.50
N THR A 48 -24.29 15.79 -0.26
CA THR A 48 -25.50 16.56 0.07
C THR A 48 -25.19 18.02 0.43
N CYS A 49 -23.92 18.42 0.32
CA CYS A 49 -23.48 19.78 0.65
C CYS A 49 -24.01 20.80 -0.36
N GLN A 50 -24.67 21.83 0.14
CA GLN A 50 -25.19 22.95 -0.66
C GLN A 50 -24.27 24.17 -0.69
N SER A 51 -23.13 24.09 0.03
CA SER A 51 -22.06 25.10 0.05
C SER A 51 -20.68 24.42 -0.14
N PRO A 52 -20.42 23.82 -1.31
CA PRO A 52 -19.25 22.97 -1.52
C PRO A 52 -17.91 23.68 -1.35
N ALA A 53 -17.86 24.98 -1.61
CA ALA A 53 -16.64 25.80 -1.45
C ALA A 53 -16.24 25.96 0.02
N ASN A 54 -17.21 25.91 0.93
CA ASN A 54 -16.99 26.08 2.37
C ASN A 54 -17.07 24.73 3.13
N TYR A 55 -17.04 23.60 2.40
CA TYR A 55 -17.12 22.29 3.04
C TYR A 55 -15.88 22.05 3.91
N ASP A 56 -16.08 22.02 5.22
CA ASP A 56 -15.03 21.72 6.20
C ASP A 56 -15.02 20.20 6.49
N LYS A 57 -14.00 19.53 5.94
CA LYS A 57 -13.89 18.08 5.98
C LYS A 57 -13.48 17.57 7.36
N GLY A 58 -14.42 16.96 8.06
CA GLY A 58 -14.20 16.16 9.24
C GLY A 58 -14.51 14.68 9.01
N VAL A 59 -14.47 13.92 10.08
CA VAL A 59 -14.75 12.47 10.11
C VAL A 59 -15.80 12.18 11.17
N LYS A 60 -16.76 11.33 10.80
CA LYS A 60 -17.71 10.75 11.73
C LYS A 60 -17.56 9.25 11.75
N VAL A 61 -17.24 8.69 12.91
CA VAL A 61 -17.10 7.24 13.09
C VAL A 61 -18.46 6.62 13.29
N LEU A 62 -18.89 5.76 12.37
CA LEU A 62 -20.05 4.90 12.54
C LEU A 62 -19.59 3.54 13.10
N ARG A 63 -20.24 3.09 14.15
CA ARG A 63 -19.90 1.84 14.86
C ARG A 63 -21.00 0.82 14.67
N PHE A 64 -20.63 -0.36 14.16
CA PHE A 64 -21.57 -1.45 13.88
C PHE A 64 -21.27 -2.64 14.78
N ILE A 65 -22.32 -3.27 15.29
CA ILE A 65 -22.22 -4.44 16.18
C ILE A 65 -23.28 -5.48 15.82
N ASP A 66 -23.07 -6.72 16.25
CA ASP A 66 -24.10 -7.78 16.14
C ASP A 66 -25.33 -7.38 16.98
N LYS A 67 -26.51 -7.54 16.38
CA LYS A 67 -27.78 -7.22 17.02
C LYS A 67 -28.00 -7.96 18.35
N ARG A 68 -27.39 -9.12 18.54
CA ARG A 68 -27.52 -9.97 19.73
C ARG A 68 -26.54 -9.58 20.83
N SER A 69 -25.49 -8.83 20.53
CA SER A 69 -24.51 -8.37 21.50
C SER A 69 -25.07 -7.15 22.26
N PRO A 70 -24.94 -7.08 23.58
CA PRO A 70 -25.31 -5.89 24.35
C PRO A 70 -24.47 -4.68 23.99
N GLY A 71 -23.26 -4.89 23.48
CA GLY A 71 -22.33 -3.87 23.07
C GLY A 71 -21.64 -3.12 24.20
N PRO A 72 -20.55 -2.42 23.92
CA PRO A 72 -19.94 -1.50 24.87
C PRO A 72 -20.86 -0.31 25.18
N THR A 73 -20.63 0.31 26.34
CA THR A 73 -21.49 1.42 26.84
C THR A 73 -20.87 2.80 26.57
N ASP A 74 -19.69 2.86 26.01
CA ASP A 74 -18.91 4.07 25.77
C ASP A 74 -19.41 4.92 24.60
N SER A 75 -20.24 4.33 23.71
CA SER A 75 -20.64 4.98 22.45
C SER A 75 -21.99 4.48 21.94
N TYR A 76 -22.44 5.03 20.81
CA TYR A 76 -23.62 4.55 20.11
C TYR A 76 -23.22 3.51 19.05
N TYR A 77 -23.79 2.33 19.15
CA TYR A 77 -23.57 1.21 18.23
C TYR A 77 -24.81 0.90 17.42
N ILE A 78 -24.63 0.70 16.12
CA ILE A 78 -25.71 0.37 15.19
C ILE A 78 -25.79 -1.17 15.10
N PRO A 79 -26.91 -1.79 15.49
CA PRO A 79 -27.06 -3.24 15.56
C PRO A 79 -27.37 -3.84 14.18
N SER A 80 -26.40 -3.80 13.28
CA SER A 80 -26.55 -4.20 11.87
C SER A 80 -25.55 -5.27 11.44
N LEU A 81 -24.44 -5.45 12.15
CA LEU A 81 -23.40 -6.41 11.79
C LEU A 81 -23.90 -7.85 11.97
N THR A 82 -23.72 -8.71 10.98
CA THR A 82 -24.13 -10.13 11.02
C THR A 82 -22.95 -11.09 10.93
N GLY A 83 -21.81 -10.63 10.46
CA GLY A 83 -20.60 -11.43 10.41
C GLY A 83 -19.42 -10.69 9.80
N VAL A 84 -18.24 -11.12 10.21
CA VAL A 84 -16.96 -10.60 9.69
C VAL A 84 -16.06 -11.77 9.34
N LYS A 85 -15.48 -11.72 8.16
CA LYS A 85 -14.44 -12.64 7.70
C LYS A 85 -13.18 -11.85 7.40
N VAL A 86 -12.09 -12.19 8.06
CA VAL A 86 -10.76 -11.64 7.79
C VAL A 86 -9.92 -12.72 7.10
N THR A 87 -9.24 -12.35 6.03
CA THR A 87 -8.21 -13.17 5.39
C THR A 87 -6.87 -12.53 5.73
N PRO A 88 -5.96 -13.24 6.41
CA PRO A 88 -4.69 -12.69 6.82
C PRO A 88 -3.77 -12.40 5.62
N ALA A 89 -2.82 -11.49 5.81
CA ALA A 89 -1.75 -11.26 4.86
C ALA A 89 -0.78 -12.46 4.81
N LYS A 90 -0.04 -12.58 3.69
CA LYS A 90 1.08 -13.52 3.56
C LYS A 90 2.29 -12.77 3.01
N LEU A 91 3.44 -12.96 3.62
CA LEU A 91 4.70 -12.39 3.13
C LEU A 91 5.27 -13.26 1.99
N ASN A 92 5.97 -12.60 1.08
CA ASN A 92 6.84 -13.22 0.08
C ASN A 92 8.24 -12.56 0.19
N PRO A 93 9.03 -12.95 1.20
CA PRO A 93 10.28 -12.27 1.53
C PRO A 93 11.25 -12.24 0.36
N GLY A 94 11.71 -11.05 0.00
CA GLY A 94 12.63 -10.84 -1.12
C GLY A 94 12.06 -11.22 -2.50
N GLY A 95 10.74 -11.42 -2.61
CA GLY A 95 10.09 -11.79 -3.87
C GLY A 95 10.58 -13.13 -4.45
N ALA A 96 10.96 -14.06 -3.57
CA ALA A 96 11.55 -15.33 -3.98
C ALA A 96 10.61 -16.19 -4.81
N ASN A 97 9.34 -16.25 -4.43
CA ASN A 97 8.33 -16.94 -5.23
C ASN A 97 7.94 -16.08 -6.43
N SER A 98 8.39 -16.48 -7.62
CA SER A 98 8.12 -15.76 -8.87
C SER A 98 6.62 -15.77 -9.26
N ASN A 99 5.82 -16.66 -8.70
CA ASN A 99 4.38 -16.74 -8.95
C ASN A 99 3.54 -15.86 -8.03
N ALA A 100 4.17 -15.20 -7.05
CA ALA A 100 3.52 -14.28 -6.12
C ALA A 100 4.14 -12.88 -6.24
N SER A 101 3.33 -11.85 -6.00
CA SER A 101 3.86 -10.49 -5.87
C SER A 101 4.94 -10.46 -4.79
N ALA A 102 6.02 -9.71 -5.00
CA ALA A 102 7.04 -9.49 -3.96
C ALA A 102 6.45 -8.82 -2.70
N LEU A 103 5.34 -8.11 -2.87
CA LEU A 103 4.56 -7.55 -1.76
C LEU A 103 3.72 -8.61 -1.01
N GLY A 104 3.70 -9.87 -1.46
CA GLY A 104 2.89 -10.92 -0.86
C GLY A 104 1.38 -10.78 -1.11
N GLN A 105 0.58 -11.43 -0.26
CA GLN A 105 -0.88 -11.34 -0.28
C GLN A 105 -1.35 -10.31 0.74
N ARG A 106 -2.21 -9.39 0.32
CA ARG A 106 -2.81 -8.38 1.20
C ARG A 106 -3.79 -9.01 2.19
N ALA A 107 -3.82 -8.49 3.42
CA ALA A 107 -4.91 -8.76 4.33
C ALA A 107 -6.21 -8.18 3.76
N SER A 108 -7.32 -8.89 3.96
CA SER A 108 -8.62 -8.43 3.52
C SER A 108 -9.73 -8.74 4.52
N ILE A 109 -10.74 -7.90 4.51
CA ILE A 109 -11.93 -8.03 5.34
C ILE A 109 -13.19 -8.06 4.46
N SER A 110 -14.14 -8.90 4.85
CA SER A 110 -15.50 -8.89 4.33
C SER A 110 -16.47 -8.86 5.50
N ALA A 111 -17.14 -7.73 5.68
CA ALA A 111 -18.14 -7.53 6.71
C ALA A 111 -19.54 -7.59 6.10
N THR A 112 -20.44 -8.34 6.71
CA THR A 112 -21.83 -8.47 6.29
C THR A 112 -22.74 -7.83 7.31
N PHE A 113 -23.79 -7.17 6.82
CA PHE A 113 -24.77 -6.45 7.61
C PHE A 113 -26.18 -6.82 7.18
N GLN A 114 -27.10 -6.65 8.11
CA GLN A 114 -28.53 -6.69 7.85
C GLN A 114 -29.09 -5.28 7.80
N ASP A 115 -29.73 -4.94 6.70
CA ASP A 115 -30.45 -3.67 6.58
C ASP A 115 -31.72 -3.68 7.45
N HIS A 116 -32.05 -2.53 8.02
CA HIS A 116 -33.13 -2.41 8.97
C HIS A 116 -33.70 -0.99 8.99
N PRO A 117 -34.97 -0.81 9.42
CA PRO A 117 -35.53 0.50 9.69
C PRO A 117 -34.70 1.24 10.74
N HIS A 118 -34.36 2.49 10.51
CA HIS A 118 -33.54 3.29 11.41
C HIS A 118 -34.02 4.75 11.45
N ASN A 119 -34.06 5.32 12.65
CA ASN A 119 -34.53 6.68 12.90
C ASN A 119 -33.47 7.75 12.72
N ASP A 120 -32.33 7.41 12.11
CA ASP A 120 -31.17 8.27 11.85
C ASP A 120 -30.52 8.89 13.09
N LYS A 121 -30.77 8.31 14.31
CA LYS A 121 -30.11 8.72 15.54
C LYS A 121 -28.59 8.59 15.35
N MET A 122 -27.85 9.64 15.75
CA MET A 122 -26.40 9.75 15.61
C MET A 122 -25.88 9.68 14.14
N VAL A 123 -26.74 9.65 13.14
CA VAL A 123 -26.37 9.65 11.72
C VAL A 123 -26.73 10.97 11.08
N ASP A 124 -27.96 11.43 11.25
CA ASP A 124 -28.42 12.74 10.78
C ASP A 124 -28.48 13.75 11.93
N PRO A 125 -27.63 14.79 11.92
CA PRO A 125 -27.64 15.80 12.98
C PRO A 125 -28.95 16.62 12.99
N TYR A 126 -29.65 16.70 11.86
CA TYR A 126 -30.83 17.52 11.69
C TYR A 126 -32.15 16.71 11.72
N ARG A 127 -32.11 15.44 12.15
CA ARG A 127 -33.26 14.53 12.13
C ARG A 127 -34.53 15.08 12.80
N ILE A 128 -34.36 15.89 13.85
CA ILE A 128 -35.47 16.51 14.60
C ILE A 128 -36.09 17.67 13.84
N LEU A 129 -35.30 18.33 12.99
CA LEU A 129 -35.72 19.45 12.16
C LEU A 129 -36.32 19.02 10.82
N ARG A 130 -36.34 17.72 10.52
CA ARG A 130 -36.94 17.18 9.31
C ARG A 130 -38.45 17.22 9.37
N ASN A 131 -39.12 17.61 8.29
CA ASN A 131 -40.58 17.55 8.17
C ASN A 131 -41.12 16.15 7.84
N TYR A 132 -40.35 15.11 8.14
CA TYR A 132 -40.71 13.71 7.94
C TYR A 132 -40.06 12.81 9.02
N THR A 133 -40.65 11.64 9.22
CA THR A 133 -40.07 10.61 10.09
C THR A 133 -38.99 9.85 9.32
N PRO A 134 -37.73 9.80 9.79
CA PRO A 134 -36.64 9.15 9.04
C PRO A 134 -36.88 7.67 8.69
N ILE A 135 -37.67 6.93 9.48
CA ILE A 135 -38.03 5.53 9.22
C ILE A 135 -38.88 5.39 7.97
N ASP A 136 -39.76 6.37 7.69
CA ASP A 136 -40.66 6.34 6.53
C ASP A 136 -39.94 6.59 5.20
N ARG A 137 -38.69 6.99 5.26
CA ARG A 137 -37.84 7.30 4.08
C ARG A 137 -36.91 6.18 3.65
N GLY A 138 -37.09 4.99 4.21
CA GLY A 138 -36.31 3.81 3.85
C GLY A 138 -35.44 3.28 5.00
N THR A 139 -34.75 2.21 4.73
CA THR A 139 -33.90 1.50 5.67
C THR A 139 -32.54 2.21 5.86
N PHE A 140 -31.77 1.77 6.86
CA PHE A 140 -30.49 2.39 7.21
C PHE A 140 -29.52 2.44 6.02
N TRP A 141 -29.21 1.28 5.43
CA TRP A 141 -28.20 1.19 4.38
C TRP A 141 -28.63 1.81 3.06
N THR A 142 -29.92 1.75 2.72
CA THR A 142 -30.48 2.43 1.54
C THR A 142 -30.29 3.95 1.66
N LYS A 143 -30.66 4.53 2.81
CA LYS A 143 -30.48 5.96 3.08
C LYS A 143 -29.00 6.34 3.12
N TRP A 144 -28.19 5.52 3.81
CA TRP A 144 -26.75 5.78 3.94
C TRP A 144 -26.09 5.82 2.57
N ARG A 145 -26.36 4.83 1.71
CA ARG A 145 -25.80 4.76 0.36
C ARG A 145 -26.15 5.98 -0.48
N ALA A 146 -27.41 6.42 -0.45
CA ALA A 146 -27.86 7.61 -1.16
C ALA A 146 -27.13 8.90 -0.71
N ARG A 147 -26.78 8.99 0.56
CA ARG A 147 -26.12 10.15 1.16
C ARG A 147 -24.59 10.10 1.08
N ASN A 148 -24.00 8.92 0.92
CA ASN A 148 -22.56 8.67 0.97
C ASN A 148 -22.07 7.85 -0.23
N PRO A 149 -22.12 8.38 -1.45
CA PRO A 149 -21.62 7.67 -2.64
C PRO A 149 -20.10 7.56 -2.67
N TYR A 150 -19.37 8.42 -1.91
CA TYR A 150 -17.89 8.50 -1.91
C TYR A 150 -17.28 7.70 -0.75
N TYR A 151 -17.59 6.40 -0.70
CA TYR A 151 -17.16 5.50 0.38
C TYR A 151 -15.85 4.75 0.07
N MET A 152 -15.40 4.72 -1.19
CA MET A 152 -14.18 4.01 -1.58
C MET A 152 -12.95 4.60 -0.88
N GLN A 153 -12.02 3.72 -0.53
CA GLN A 153 -10.76 4.04 0.17
C GLN A 153 -10.94 4.72 1.55
N ARG A 154 -12.15 4.67 2.12
CA ARG A 154 -12.38 5.14 3.49
C ARG A 154 -11.83 4.13 4.50
N PRO A 155 -11.25 4.62 5.62
CA PRO A 155 -10.81 3.73 6.68
C PRO A 155 -11.98 2.95 7.29
N ILE A 156 -11.74 1.68 7.54
CA ILE A 156 -12.57 0.83 8.39
C ILE A 156 -11.68 0.11 9.40
N ARG A 157 -12.18 -0.05 10.60
CA ARG A 157 -11.46 -0.70 11.69
C ARG A 157 -12.30 -1.80 12.29
N LEU A 158 -11.73 -3.00 12.38
CA LEU A 158 -12.31 -4.11 13.11
C LEU A 158 -11.70 -4.16 14.50
N ARG A 159 -12.52 -3.95 15.53
CA ARG A 159 -12.15 -4.12 16.93
C ARG A 159 -12.74 -5.44 17.43
N THR A 160 -11.90 -6.30 17.97
CA THR A 160 -12.29 -7.60 18.53
C THR A 160 -11.76 -7.72 19.95
N GLY A 161 -12.47 -8.38 20.81
CA GLY A 161 -12.08 -8.57 22.21
C GLY A 161 -13.19 -9.25 23.01
N TYR A 162 -13.20 -9.01 24.29
CA TYR A 162 -14.22 -9.54 25.20
C TYR A 162 -14.93 -8.42 25.92
N LEU A 163 -16.24 -8.53 26.07
CA LEU A 163 -17.02 -7.54 26.79
C LEU A 163 -16.97 -7.86 28.29
N VAL A 164 -16.48 -6.90 29.08
CA VAL A 164 -16.44 -6.98 30.55
C VAL A 164 -16.90 -5.65 31.12
N ASN A 165 -17.99 -5.67 31.92
CA ASN A 165 -18.56 -4.48 32.52
C ASN A 165 -18.85 -3.32 31.54
N GLY A 166 -19.26 -3.66 30.31
CA GLY A 166 -19.56 -2.67 29.28
C GLY A 166 -18.34 -2.07 28.55
N ALA A 167 -17.13 -2.60 28.78
CA ALA A 167 -15.90 -2.20 28.08
C ALA A 167 -15.32 -3.39 27.31
N ILE A 168 -14.63 -3.12 26.19
CA ILE A 168 -13.87 -4.14 25.48
C ILE A 168 -12.52 -4.31 26.18
N VAL A 169 -12.20 -5.56 26.55
CA VAL A 169 -10.90 -5.94 27.13
C VAL A 169 -10.18 -6.89 26.18
N ASP A 170 -8.86 -7.01 26.33
CA ASP A 170 -7.98 -7.78 25.42
C ASP A 170 -8.27 -7.41 23.95
N GLU A 171 -8.40 -6.12 23.69
CA GLU A 171 -8.77 -5.60 22.38
C GLU A 171 -7.65 -5.77 21.35
N ILE A 172 -8.02 -6.30 20.20
CA ILE A 172 -7.20 -6.31 18.99
C ILE A 172 -7.89 -5.45 17.94
N SER A 173 -7.22 -4.41 17.47
CA SER A 173 -7.69 -3.54 16.40
C SER A 173 -6.98 -3.87 15.09
N ARG A 174 -7.74 -3.89 13.98
CA ARG A 174 -7.22 -4.15 12.63
C ARG A 174 -7.77 -3.12 11.67
N ASP A 175 -6.87 -2.40 11.02
CA ASP A 175 -7.22 -1.31 10.11
C ASP A 175 -7.21 -1.77 8.65
N PHE A 176 -8.23 -1.33 7.90
CA PHE A 176 -8.38 -1.60 6.47
C PHE A 176 -8.92 -0.35 5.76
N VAL A 177 -8.91 -0.37 4.44
CA VAL A 177 -9.59 0.62 3.60
C VAL A 177 -10.64 -0.06 2.75
N VAL A 178 -11.79 0.60 2.55
CA VAL A 178 -12.90 0.07 1.77
C VAL A 178 -12.50 -0.07 0.30
N THR A 179 -12.70 -1.26 -0.25
CA THR A 179 -12.47 -1.59 -1.66
C THR A 179 -13.73 -1.99 -2.41
N GLY A 180 -14.85 -2.18 -1.71
CA GLY A 180 -16.12 -2.53 -2.34
C GLY A 180 -17.29 -2.50 -1.38
N PHE A 181 -18.48 -2.30 -1.97
CA PHE A 181 -19.73 -2.28 -1.26
C PHE A 181 -20.83 -2.90 -2.17
N GLU A 182 -21.55 -3.88 -1.65
CA GLU A 182 -22.62 -4.59 -2.34
C GLU A 182 -23.90 -4.55 -1.51
N GLY A 183 -25.05 -4.40 -2.18
CA GLY A 183 -26.36 -4.39 -1.53
C GLY A 183 -26.89 -3.00 -1.17
N PRO A 184 -28.02 -2.92 -0.40
CA PRO A 184 -28.79 -4.07 0.10
C PRO A 184 -29.43 -4.90 -1.04
N ASP A 185 -29.39 -6.23 -0.90
CA ASP A 185 -30.09 -7.14 -1.79
C ASP A 185 -31.57 -7.31 -1.35
N ALA A 186 -32.31 -8.20 -2.04
CA ALA A 186 -33.73 -8.46 -1.76
C ALA A 186 -33.97 -9.00 -0.33
N SER A 187 -32.96 -9.61 0.30
CA SER A 187 -33.03 -10.07 1.71
C SER A 187 -32.60 -8.98 2.70
N GLY A 188 -32.18 -7.81 2.23
CA GLY A 188 -31.64 -6.74 3.02
C GLY A 188 -30.19 -6.98 3.45
N ARG A 189 -29.46 -7.90 2.79
CA ARG A 189 -28.06 -8.16 3.07
C ARG A 189 -27.18 -7.11 2.41
N VAL A 190 -26.21 -6.60 3.15
CA VAL A 190 -25.18 -5.68 2.69
C VAL A 190 -23.82 -6.30 2.97
N THR A 191 -22.89 -6.12 2.05
CA THR A 191 -21.50 -6.57 2.21
C THR A 191 -20.55 -5.40 1.92
N MET A 192 -19.67 -5.12 2.88
CA MET A 192 -18.57 -4.17 2.73
C MET A 192 -17.26 -4.95 2.69
N LYS A 193 -16.44 -4.69 1.68
CA LYS A 193 -15.13 -5.32 1.48
C LYS A 193 -14.04 -4.30 1.71
N GLY A 194 -12.94 -4.74 2.31
CA GLY A 194 -11.76 -3.90 2.53
C GLY A 194 -10.47 -4.70 2.38
N LYS A 195 -9.39 -3.98 2.17
CA LYS A 195 -8.02 -4.49 2.16
C LYS A 195 -7.14 -3.65 3.06
N ASP A 196 -5.94 -4.14 3.38
CA ASP A 196 -4.95 -3.34 4.09
C ASP A 196 -4.53 -2.07 3.32
N VAL A 197 -3.90 -1.12 4.02
CA VAL A 197 -3.59 0.21 3.47
C VAL A 197 -2.62 0.16 2.27
N LEU A 198 -1.78 -0.86 2.14
CA LEU A 198 -0.88 -1.00 1.00
C LEU A 198 -1.61 -1.25 -0.33
N THR A 199 -2.92 -1.54 -0.28
CA THR A 199 -3.76 -1.56 -1.50
C THR A 199 -3.80 -0.20 -2.20
N LEU A 200 -3.52 0.91 -1.50
CA LEU A 200 -3.40 2.24 -2.13
C LEU A 200 -2.26 2.30 -3.14
N ALA A 201 -1.18 1.55 -2.92
CA ALA A 201 -0.07 1.45 -3.87
C ALA A 201 -0.41 0.58 -5.10
N GLU A 202 -1.45 -0.25 -5.01
CA GLU A 202 -1.97 -1.08 -6.11
C GLU A 202 -3.03 -0.35 -6.97
N ASP A 203 -3.45 0.87 -6.56
CA ASP A 203 -4.44 1.66 -7.31
C ASP A 203 -3.85 2.11 -8.66
N GLU A 204 -4.66 2.14 -9.71
CA GLU A 204 -4.24 2.57 -11.06
C GLU A 204 -3.74 4.03 -11.09
N LYS A 205 -4.17 4.86 -10.14
CA LYS A 205 -3.68 6.24 -9.99
C LYS A 205 -2.32 6.32 -9.30
N ALA A 206 -1.91 5.28 -8.56
CA ALA A 206 -0.63 5.23 -7.88
C ALA A 206 0.49 4.95 -8.89
N GLN A 207 0.92 5.98 -9.59
CA GLN A 207 1.97 5.93 -10.61
C GLN A 207 3.12 6.86 -10.27
N ALA A 208 4.33 6.42 -10.50
CA ALA A 208 5.55 7.20 -10.33
C ALA A 208 6.48 7.03 -11.56
N PRO A 209 6.89 8.15 -12.22
CA PRO A 209 6.31 9.48 -12.08
C PRO A 209 4.83 9.53 -12.49
N VAL A 210 4.14 10.60 -12.13
CA VAL A 210 2.79 10.85 -12.62
C VAL A 210 2.84 11.18 -14.11
N ALA A 211 1.81 10.80 -14.86
CA ALA A 211 1.69 11.16 -16.27
C ALA A 211 1.64 12.69 -16.44
N SER A 212 2.52 13.24 -17.28
CA SER A 212 2.58 14.68 -17.55
C SER A 212 1.62 15.09 -18.65
N GLY A 213 0.95 16.21 -18.46
CA GLY A 213 0.09 16.83 -19.45
C GLY A 213 0.85 17.70 -20.47
N GLY A 214 2.09 18.07 -20.15
CA GLY A 214 2.92 18.94 -20.99
C GLY A 214 3.36 18.29 -22.29
N LYS A 215 3.35 19.09 -23.37
CA LYS A 215 3.78 18.72 -24.72
C LYS A 215 4.69 19.80 -25.29
N LEU A 216 5.43 19.49 -26.34
CA LEU A 216 6.17 20.50 -27.09
C LEU A 216 5.20 21.44 -27.80
N ALA A 217 5.36 22.75 -27.60
CA ALA A 217 4.59 23.77 -28.30
C ALA A 217 5.05 23.94 -29.76
N THR A 218 6.30 23.62 -30.04
CA THR A 218 6.93 23.66 -31.39
C THR A 218 7.86 22.49 -31.56
N ALA A 219 8.08 22.07 -32.80
CA ALA A 219 9.07 21.05 -33.10
C ALA A 219 10.48 21.52 -32.69
N ILE A 220 11.33 20.59 -32.26
CA ILE A 220 12.75 20.84 -31.95
C ILE A 220 13.64 19.95 -32.77
N THR A 221 14.78 20.51 -33.20
CA THR A 221 15.82 19.81 -33.96
C THR A 221 16.77 19.05 -33.01
N LYS A 222 17.71 18.28 -33.56
CA LYS A 222 18.71 17.53 -32.78
C LYS A 222 19.66 18.43 -31.97
N THR A 223 19.79 19.70 -32.35
CA THR A 223 20.77 20.64 -31.79
C THR A 223 20.14 21.75 -30.95
N ASP A 224 18.83 21.84 -30.91
CA ASP A 224 18.16 22.87 -30.13
C ASP A 224 18.42 22.69 -28.64
N THR A 225 18.73 23.80 -27.99
CA THR A 225 19.03 23.91 -26.56
C THR A 225 17.87 24.53 -25.76
N GLN A 226 16.78 24.81 -26.44
CA GLN A 226 15.55 25.32 -25.85
C GLN A 226 14.34 24.55 -26.36
N ALA A 227 13.34 24.45 -25.52
CA ALA A 227 12.03 23.89 -25.85
C ALA A 227 10.94 24.70 -25.14
N GLN A 228 9.76 24.79 -25.75
CA GLN A 228 8.59 25.45 -25.19
C GLN A 228 7.52 24.40 -24.87
N LEU A 229 6.95 24.47 -23.66
CA LEU A 229 5.85 23.60 -23.27
C LEU A 229 4.48 24.18 -23.61
N SER A 230 3.52 23.32 -23.84
CA SER A 230 2.10 23.57 -24.08
C SER A 230 1.27 22.59 -23.25
N PRO A 231 0.09 22.97 -22.72
CA PRO A 231 -0.55 24.30 -22.77
C PRO A 231 0.18 25.34 -21.90
N SER A 232 -0.13 26.61 -22.11
CA SER A 232 0.44 27.71 -21.30
C SER A 232 0.17 27.50 -19.80
N GLY A 233 1.21 27.72 -18.99
CA GLY A 233 1.19 27.53 -17.53
C GLY A 233 1.46 26.10 -17.07
N VAL A 234 1.58 25.13 -17.97
CA VAL A 234 1.86 23.73 -17.63
C VAL A 234 3.24 23.57 -16.98
N GLY A 235 4.20 24.38 -17.42
CA GLY A 235 5.55 24.39 -16.85
C GLY A 235 5.50 24.58 -15.34
N GLU A 236 4.81 25.63 -14.87
CA GLU A 236 4.73 25.94 -13.44
C GLU A 236 3.87 24.98 -12.64
N SER A 237 2.85 24.38 -13.25
CA SER A 237 1.91 23.50 -12.55
C SER A 237 2.42 22.06 -12.40
N GLU A 238 3.23 21.55 -13.35
CA GLU A 238 3.60 20.12 -13.37
C GLU A 238 5.11 19.88 -13.31
N TYR A 239 5.95 20.85 -13.65
CA TYR A 239 7.40 20.63 -13.75
C TYR A 239 8.16 21.39 -12.66
N PRO A 240 9.14 20.77 -11.99
CA PRO A 240 10.05 21.46 -11.07
C PRO A 240 10.93 22.47 -11.81
N ALA A 241 11.71 23.29 -11.08
CA ALA A 241 12.63 24.25 -11.67
C ALA A 241 13.71 23.61 -12.53
N SER A 242 14.10 22.38 -12.21
CA SER A 242 15.07 21.58 -13.00
C SER A 242 14.78 20.10 -12.83
N GLY A 243 15.25 19.29 -13.79
CA GLY A 243 15.06 17.85 -13.76
C GLY A 243 15.33 17.21 -15.12
N TYR A 244 14.65 16.10 -15.37
CA TYR A 244 14.71 15.36 -16.61
C TYR A 244 13.31 15.15 -17.17
N ILE A 245 13.20 15.25 -18.50
CA ILE A 245 12.00 14.86 -19.25
C ILE A 245 12.36 13.82 -20.29
N ARG A 246 11.42 12.95 -20.60
CA ARG A 246 11.48 12.06 -21.74
C ARG A 246 10.61 12.61 -22.85
N ILE A 247 11.18 12.71 -24.06
CA ILE A 247 10.47 13.04 -25.29
C ILE A 247 10.69 11.88 -26.27
N GLY A 248 9.65 11.14 -26.59
CA GLY A 248 9.79 9.91 -27.38
C GLY A 248 10.74 8.89 -26.72
N LYS A 249 11.91 8.64 -27.33
CA LYS A 249 12.97 7.76 -26.78
C LYS A 249 14.21 8.54 -26.33
N GLU A 250 14.11 9.83 -26.15
CA GLU A 250 15.22 10.66 -25.67
C GLU A 250 14.94 11.17 -24.26
N VAL A 251 15.94 11.11 -23.39
CA VAL A 251 15.97 11.76 -22.08
C VAL A 251 16.75 13.06 -22.22
N VAL A 252 16.16 14.12 -21.71
CA VAL A 252 16.66 15.49 -21.81
C VAL A 252 16.68 16.09 -20.41
N SER A 253 17.81 16.67 -19.98
CA SER A 253 17.79 17.49 -18.75
C SER A 253 17.27 18.89 -19.07
N PHE A 254 16.67 19.54 -18.07
CA PHE A 254 16.11 20.86 -18.25
C PHE A 254 16.29 21.77 -17.03
N MET A 255 16.33 23.09 -17.32
CA MET A 255 16.08 24.17 -16.38
C MET A 255 14.90 24.99 -16.91
N ARG A 256 13.91 25.26 -16.07
CA ARG A 256 12.64 25.88 -16.45
C ARG A 256 12.54 27.35 -16.04
N SER A 257 11.99 28.16 -16.95
CA SER A 257 11.51 29.51 -16.67
C SER A 257 10.12 29.68 -17.32
N GLY A 258 9.07 29.68 -16.51
CA GLY A 258 7.70 29.57 -17.02
C GLY A 258 7.52 28.27 -17.80
N ASP A 259 7.03 28.33 -19.03
CA ASP A 259 6.89 27.19 -19.92
C ASP A 259 8.13 26.96 -20.82
N THR A 260 9.15 27.81 -20.71
CA THR A 260 10.38 27.66 -21.50
C THR A 260 11.38 26.80 -20.75
N LEU A 261 11.91 25.78 -21.43
CA LEU A 261 12.94 24.88 -20.94
C LEU A 261 14.26 25.18 -21.64
N THR A 262 15.33 25.44 -20.88
CA THR A 262 16.69 25.34 -21.36
C THR A 262 17.14 23.90 -21.20
N ILE A 263 17.50 23.23 -22.29
CA ILE A 263 17.66 21.77 -22.35
C ILE A 263 19.06 21.33 -22.71
N GLN A 264 19.47 20.17 -22.15
CA GLN A 264 20.64 19.42 -22.61
C GLN A 264 20.19 18.07 -23.14
N ARG A 265 20.56 17.77 -24.36
CA ARG A 265 20.09 16.63 -25.13
C ARG A 265 20.83 15.34 -24.78
N GLY A 266 20.23 14.18 -25.10
CA GLY A 266 20.89 12.88 -25.11
C GLY A 266 21.39 12.41 -23.74
N GLN A 267 20.62 12.63 -22.68
CA GLN A 267 20.99 12.19 -21.34
C GLN A 267 20.76 10.68 -21.15
N TYR A 268 21.44 10.08 -20.19
CA TYR A 268 21.31 8.65 -19.86
C TYR A 268 21.47 7.71 -21.06
N GLY A 269 22.48 7.96 -21.91
CA GLY A 269 22.79 7.10 -23.05
C GLY A 269 21.74 7.09 -24.16
N THR A 270 20.80 8.02 -24.14
CA THR A 270 19.84 8.20 -25.22
C THR A 270 20.41 9.06 -26.35
N GLU A 271 19.93 8.88 -27.58
CA GLU A 271 20.35 9.64 -28.73
C GLU A 271 19.52 10.91 -28.94
N ASN A 272 20.19 12.00 -29.35
CA ASN A 272 19.54 13.23 -29.80
C ASN A 272 18.70 12.96 -31.04
N LYS A 273 17.41 13.25 -30.98
CA LYS A 273 16.45 13.08 -32.09
C LYS A 273 15.64 14.34 -32.33
N GLU A 274 15.11 14.46 -33.53
CA GLU A 274 14.10 15.48 -33.82
C GLU A 274 12.80 15.08 -33.15
N HIS A 275 12.12 16.06 -32.58
CA HIS A 275 10.80 15.89 -31.97
C HIS A 275 9.81 16.85 -32.58
N LYS A 276 8.60 16.39 -32.73
CA LYS A 276 7.53 17.15 -33.37
C LYS A 276 6.79 18.01 -32.36
N GLU A 277 6.12 19.01 -32.86
CA GLU A 277 5.07 19.70 -32.13
C GLU A 277 4.03 18.69 -31.59
N ASN A 278 3.56 18.90 -30.37
CA ASN A 278 2.67 18.02 -29.62
C ASN A 278 3.26 16.69 -29.13
N ASP A 279 4.55 16.42 -29.34
CA ASP A 279 5.21 15.30 -28.65
C ASP A 279 5.16 15.51 -27.13
N THR A 280 4.80 14.46 -26.40
CA THR A 280 4.69 14.53 -24.93
C THR A 280 6.06 14.70 -24.28
N ALA A 281 6.17 15.68 -23.36
CA ALA A 281 7.33 15.90 -22.52
C ALA A 281 7.09 15.28 -21.13
N GLN A 282 7.27 13.98 -21.01
CA GLN A 282 7.02 13.24 -19.75
C GLN A 282 8.10 13.57 -18.72
N LEU A 283 7.71 14.12 -17.57
CA LEU A 283 8.62 14.32 -16.44
C LEU A 283 9.14 12.97 -15.93
N CYS A 284 10.46 12.86 -15.75
CA CYS A 284 11.10 11.67 -15.21
C CYS A 284 11.21 11.77 -13.68
N LEU A 285 11.18 10.63 -13.01
CA LEU A 285 11.48 10.53 -11.58
C LEU A 285 12.92 10.02 -11.43
N GLN A 286 13.76 10.79 -10.75
CA GLN A 286 15.17 10.45 -10.53
C GLN A 286 15.45 10.28 -9.04
N TYR A 287 16.16 9.22 -8.70
CA TYR A 287 16.81 9.00 -7.41
C TYR A 287 18.32 8.92 -7.62
N THR A 288 19.12 9.57 -6.78
CA THR A 288 20.57 9.62 -6.89
C THR A 288 21.21 9.34 -5.54
N SER A 289 21.82 8.16 -5.40
CA SER A 289 22.47 7.71 -4.16
C SER A 289 21.57 7.83 -2.94
N GLU A 290 20.31 7.38 -3.09
CA GLU A 290 19.29 7.43 -2.04
C GLU A 290 19.23 6.12 -1.25
N LYS A 291 18.78 6.21 -0.01
CA LYS A 291 18.56 5.04 0.87
C LYS A 291 17.25 4.34 0.52
N PRO A 292 17.15 3.01 0.67
CA PRO A 292 15.94 2.25 0.35
C PRO A 292 14.67 2.78 1.02
N GLN A 293 14.75 3.11 2.31
CA GLN A 293 13.60 3.60 3.08
C GLN A 293 13.12 4.97 2.62
N ASP A 294 14.03 5.84 2.14
CA ASP A 294 13.68 7.18 1.68
C ASP A 294 12.95 7.11 0.32
N ILE A 295 13.43 6.24 -0.59
CA ILE A 295 12.75 5.94 -1.86
C ILE A 295 11.36 5.33 -1.57
N LEU A 296 11.28 4.38 -0.64
CA LEU A 296 10.03 3.74 -0.26
C LEU A 296 9.02 4.74 0.32
N TYR A 297 9.49 5.65 1.17
CA TYR A 297 8.66 6.71 1.74
C TYR A 297 8.08 7.61 0.65
N ASP A 298 8.93 8.06 -0.28
CA ASP A 298 8.51 8.90 -1.39
C ASP A 298 7.44 8.22 -2.25
N LEU A 299 7.67 6.97 -2.64
CA LEU A 299 6.72 6.19 -3.44
C LEU A 299 5.37 5.99 -2.74
N LEU A 300 5.39 5.63 -1.45
CA LEU A 300 4.16 5.38 -0.69
C LEU A 300 3.43 6.69 -0.36
N ARG A 301 4.16 7.72 0.06
CA ARG A 301 3.57 8.97 0.54
C ARG A 301 3.09 9.86 -0.61
N ASN A 302 3.99 10.12 -1.58
CA ASN A 302 3.77 11.16 -2.58
C ASN A 302 3.07 10.61 -3.84
N TYR A 303 3.25 9.33 -4.16
CA TYR A 303 2.67 8.72 -5.36
C TYR A 303 1.49 7.78 -5.07
N ALA A 304 1.51 7.02 -3.98
CA ALA A 304 0.39 6.17 -3.59
C ALA A 304 -0.61 6.84 -2.64
N GLY A 305 -0.26 7.99 -2.05
CA GLY A 305 -1.13 8.73 -1.15
C GLY A 305 -1.36 8.06 0.21
N VAL A 306 -0.47 7.16 0.64
CA VAL A 306 -0.54 6.53 1.97
C VAL A 306 -0.34 7.62 3.03
N PRO A 307 -1.23 7.74 4.03
CA PRO A 307 -1.08 8.71 5.11
C PRO A 307 0.24 8.52 5.87
N ALA A 308 0.91 9.65 6.20
CA ALA A 308 2.19 9.62 6.90
C ALA A 308 2.12 8.90 8.26
N ASP A 309 0.97 9.00 8.93
CA ASP A 309 0.73 8.35 10.23
C ASP A 309 0.81 6.82 10.15
N TYR A 310 0.70 6.24 8.97
CA TYR A 310 0.82 4.80 8.74
C TYR A 310 2.25 4.35 8.42
N LEU A 311 3.18 5.30 8.19
CA LEU A 311 4.56 5.03 7.79
C LEU A 311 5.48 5.18 9.01
N ASP A 312 6.07 4.08 9.49
CA ASP A 312 6.98 4.09 10.64
C ASP A 312 8.42 4.34 10.21
N THR A 313 8.70 5.59 9.85
CA THR A 313 10.03 6.01 9.37
C THR A 313 11.14 5.79 10.40
N ASN A 314 10.84 5.78 11.69
CA ASN A 314 11.82 5.51 12.74
C ASN A 314 12.24 4.04 12.74
N GLN A 315 11.26 3.13 12.69
CA GLN A 315 11.52 1.69 12.57
C GLN A 315 12.28 1.38 11.26
N TRP A 316 11.86 1.99 10.13
CA TRP A 316 12.54 1.81 8.84
C TRP A 316 13.99 2.28 8.87
N SER A 317 14.25 3.43 9.49
CA SER A 317 15.59 3.99 9.59
C SER A 317 16.51 3.14 10.48
N ALA A 318 15.98 2.59 11.58
CA ALA A 318 16.73 1.69 12.45
C ALA A 318 17.10 0.38 11.72
N GLU A 319 16.11 -0.27 11.09
CA GLU A 319 16.37 -1.50 10.32
C GLU A 319 17.33 -1.27 9.15
N ALA A 320 17.19 -0.12 8.44
CA ALA A 320 18.05 0.20 7.31
C ALA A 320 19.50 0.53 7.73
N LEU A 321 19.69 1.17 8.87
CA LEU A 321 21.03 1.49 9.39
C LEU A 321 21.87 0.22 9.58
N ASP A 322 21.26 -0.81 10.15
CA ASP A 322 21.96 -2.03 10.51
C ASP A 322 22.07 -3.03 9.34
N PHE A 323 21.03 -3.11 8.48
CA PHE A 323 20.90 -4.21 7.54
C PHE A 323 20.79 -3.80 6.07
N LEU A 324 20.54 -2.52 5.74
CA LEU A 324 20.39 -2.01 4.37
C LEU A 324 21.30 -0.80 4.09
N PRO A 325 22.63 -0.93 4.27
CA PRO A 325 23.54 0.22 4.21
C PRO A 325 23.85 0.73 2.80
N ARG A 326 23.29 0.09 1.75
CA ARG A 326 23.56 0.44 0.37
C ARG A 326 22.69 1.60 -0.10
N LEU A 327 23.26 2.43 -1.00
CA LEU A 327 22.57 3.51 -1.68
C LEU A 327 22.20 3.06 -3.08
N TYR A 328 21.12 3.61 -3.62
CA TYR A 328 20.56 3.22 -4.90
C TYR A 328 20.27 4.45 -5.76
N SER A 329 20.42 4.28 -7.07
CA SER A 329 20.17 5.32 -8.05
C SER A 329 19.31 4.77 -9.17
N SER A 330 18.32 5.54 -9.63
CA SER A 330 17.46 5.14 -10.75
C SER A 330 16.88 6.36 -11.44
N ILE A 331 16.59 6.22 -12.73
CA ILE A 331 15.71 7.15 -13.43
C ILE A 331 14.54 6.39 -14.05
N ILE A 332 13.33 6.83 -13.73
CA ILE A 332 12.08 6.26 -14.22
C ILE A 332 11.49 7.24 -15.21
N THR A 333 11.45 6.86 -16.48
CA THR A 333 11.18 7.77 -17.60
C THR A 333 9.73 7.74 -18.07
N GLU A 334 8.91 6.86 -17.51
CA GLU A 334 7.48 6.74 -17.85
C GLU A 334 6.68 6.34 -16.61
N PRO A 335 5.40 6.65 -16.57
CA PRO A 335 4.53 6.25 -15.46
C PRO A 335 4.57 4.74 -15.24
N GLN A 336 4.91 4.33 -14.02
CA GLN A 336 4.94 2.94 -13.56
C GLN A 336 4.08 2.83 -12.31
N GLY A 337 3.33 1.73 -12.18
CA GLY A 337 2.58 1.47 -10.94
C GLY A 337 3.52 1.40 -9.72
N VAL A 338 3.15 2.11 -8.64
CA VAL A 338 3.95 2.18 -7.41
C VAL A 338 4.20 0.78 -6.83
N ALA A 339 3.18 -0.09 -6.81
CA ALA A 339 3.34 -1.46 -6.33
C ALA A 339 4.40 -2.24 -7.11
N LYS A 340 4.52 -2.02 -8.43
CA LYS A 340 5.55 -2.64 -9.27
C LYS A 340 6.96 -2.15 -8.87
N LEU A 341 7.12 -0.84 -8.69
CA LEU A 341 8.41 -0.25 -8.29
C LEU A 341 8.85 -0.76 -6.91
N ILE A 342 7.92 -0.79 -5.94
CA ILE A 342 8.20 -1.33 -4.61
C ILE A 342 8.52 -2.84 -4.69
N SER A 343 7.83 -3.59 -5.55
CA SER A 343 8.13 -5.01 -5.78
C SER A 343 9.55 -5.23 -6.30
N GLU A 344 10.00 -4.40 -7.26
CA GLU A 344 11.38 -4.40 -7.73
C GLU A 344 12.37 -4.06 -6.60
N MET A 345 12.07 -3.07 -5.77
CA MET A 345 12.89 -2.70 -4.61
C MET A 345 13.01 -3.86 -3.62
N CYS A 346 11.90 -4.50 -3.25
CA CYS A 346 11.90 -5.66 -2.35
C CYS A 346 12.82 -6.78 -2.86
N GLN A 347 12.80 -7.04 -4.16
CA GLN A 347 13.65 -8.07 -4.76
C GLN A 347 15.12 -7.66 -4.87
N GLN A 348 15.40 -6.40 -5.20
CA GLN A 348 16.74 -5.95 -5.60
C GLN A 348 17.52 -5.31 -4.44
N MET A 349 16.83 -4.79 -3.45
CA MET A 349 17.41 -4.26 -2.22
C MET A 349 17.27 -5.23 -1.04
N TYR A 350 16.57 -6.35 -1.27
CA TYR A 350 16.43 -7.50 -0.39
C TYR A 350 15.80 -7.18 0.97
N PHE A 351 14.63 -6.56 0.93
CA PHE A 351 13.77 -6.32 2.08
C PHE A 351 12.33 -6.74 1.79
N THR A 352 11.49 -6.74 2.80
CA THR A 352 10.05 -6.95 2.70
C THR A 352 9.30 -5.85 3.43
N ILE A 353 8.09 -5.55 2.97
CA ILE A 353 7.18 -4.63 3.65
C ILE A 353 5.83 -5.30 3.83
N TRP A 354 5.16 -4.95 4.90
CA TRP A 354 3.78 -5.36 5.15
C TRP A 354 3.07 -4.37 6.06
N TRP A 355 1.77 -4.46 6.07
CA TRP A 355 0.94 -3.77 7.04
C TRP A 355 0.87 -4.59 8.32
N ASP A 356 1.40 -4.09 9.42
CA ASP A 356 1.22 -4.70 10.74
C ASP A 356 -0.06 -4.14 11.36
N GLU A 357 -1.06 -5.01 11.43
CA GLU A 357 -2.40 -4.65 11.93
C GLU A 357 -2.38 -4.31 13.44
N ARG A 358 -1.42 -4.85 14.21
CA ARG A 358 -1.27 -4.56 15.65
C ARG A 358 -0.77 -3.15 15.89
N LEU A 359 0.18 -2.73 15.06
CA LEU A 359 0.82 -1.43 15.17
C LEU A 359 0.06 -0.34 14.42
N GLY A 360 -0.81 -0.71 13.47
CA GLY A 360 -1.42 0.22 12.52
C GLY A 360 -0.36 0.93 11.68
N LYS A 361 0.70 0.21 11.27
CA LYS A 361 1.88 0.75 10.58
C LYS A 361 2.34 -0.16 9.44
N VAL A 362 2.90 0.46 8.42
CA VAL A 362 3.69 -0.26 7.42
C VAL A 362 5.07 -0.52 8.02
N VAL A 363 5.43 -1.78 8.14
CA VAL A 363 6.72 -2.25 8.65
C VAL A 363 7.64 -2.55 7.48
N LEU A 364 8.91 -2.18 7.60
CA LEU A 364 9.99 -2.57 6.70
C LEU A 364 10.95 -3.49 7.46
N ARG A 365 11.33 -4.60 6.85
CA ARG A 365 12.34 -5.51 7.40
C ARG A 365 13.25 -6.05 6.30
N SER A 366 14.54 -6.04 6.54
CA SER A 366 15.53 -6.72 5.70
C SER A 366 15.29 -8.23 5.72
N VAL A 367 15.49 -8.90 4.60
CA VAL A 367 15.47 -10.36 4.56
C VAL A 367 16.80 -10.88 5.07
N ARG A 368 16.82 -11.29 6.35
CA ARG A 368 18.00 -11.69 7.12
C ARG A 368 17.68 -12.84 8.07
N LEU A 369 18.67 -13.38 8.70
CA LEU A 369 18.47 -14.25 9.85
C LEU A 369 17.95 -13.42 11.03
N ALA A 370 17.09 -14.03 11.84
CA ALA A 370 16.62 -13.44 13.08
C ALA A 370 17.79 -13.28 14.06
N GLN A 371 17.76 -12.23 14.86
CA GLN A 371 18.64 -12.09 16.03
C GLN A 371 18.06 -12.95 17.16
N GLU A 372 18.90 -13.40 18.09
CA GLU A 372 18.49 -14.32 19.15
C GLU A 372 17.31 -13.77 19.98
N GLU A 373 17.34 -12.47 20.26
CA GLU A 373 16.30 -11.76 21.01
C GLU A 373 14.98 -11.58 20.26
N GLU A 374 14.97 -11.79 18.94
CA GLU A 374 13.77 -11.69 18.09
C GLU A 374 13.03 -13.04 17.97
N VAL A 375 13.66 -14.13 18.44
CA VAL A 375 13.13 -15.49 18.23
C VAL A 375 12.15 -15.85 19.33
N THR A 376 10.96 -16.32 18.93
CA THR A 376 10.00 -16.95 19.84
C THR A 376 10.13 -18.46 19.76
N GLU A 377 10.55 -19.08 20.84
CA GLU A 377 10.68 -20.53 20.92
C GLU A 377 9.30 -21.20 21.11
N LEU A 378 8.98 -22.12 20.25
CA LEU A 378 7.76 -22.92 20.32
C LEU A 378 8.11 -24.39 20.57
N ASP A 379 7.62 -24.90 21.68
CA ASP A 379 7.78 -26.29 22.13
C ASP A 379 6.53 -27.12 21.72
N ASP A 380 6.75 -28.32 21.17
CA ASP A 380 5.68 -29.19 20.69
C ASP A 380 4.77 -29.71 21.83
N ASN A 381 5.29 -29.77 23.07
CA ASN A 381 4.52 -30.21 24.22
C ASN A 381 3.67 -29.11 24.88
N ARG A 382 3.99 -27.84 24.64
CA ARG A 382 3.36 -26.72 25.34
C ARG A 382 2.58 -25.77 24.44
N HIS A 383 3.04 -25.59 23.22
CA HIS A 383 2.56 -24.54 22.33
C HIS A 383 1.87 -25.11 21.09
N LEU A 384 2.36 -26.23 20.57
CA LEU A 384 1.84 -26.80 19.34
C LEU A 384 0.70 -27.77 19.60
N ILE A 385 -0.32 -27.73 18.73
CA ILE A 385 -1.40 -28.73 18.78
C ILE A 385 -0.88 -30.04 18.18
N ALA A 386 -1.06 -31.14 18.91
CA ALA A 386 -0.63 -32.47 18.48
C ALA A 386 -1.08 -32.78 17.05
N ASP A 387 -0.24 -33.49 16.30
CA ASP A 387 -0.47 -33.92 14.92
C ASP A 387 -0.77 -32.78 13.90
N SER A 388 -0.45 -31.54 14.27
CA SER A 388 -0.67 -30.40 13.37
C SER A 388 0.53 -29.99 12.54
N ILE A 389 1.74 -30.53 12.81
CA ILE A 389 2.97 -30.14 12.13
C ILE A 389 3.04 -30.83 10.78
N SER A 390 3.31 -30.07 9.74
CA SER A 390 3.63 -30.59 8.41
C SER A 390 4.80 -29.83 7.80
N TRP A 391 5.60 -30.52 7.00
CA TRP A 391 6.82 -30.03 6.35
C TRP A 391 6.70 -30.13 4.85
N LYS A 392 7.17 -29.12 4.14
CA LYS A 392 7.24 -29.10 2.69
C LYS A 392 8.56 -28.47 2.26
N ASP A 393 9.37 -29.19 1.50
CA ASP A 393 10.53 -28.61 0.85
C ASP A 393 10.09 -27.88 -0.43
N LEU A 394 10.53 -26.64 -0.58
CA LEU A 394 10.21 -25.78 -1.73
C LEU A 394 11.32 -25.92 -2.78
N ALA A 395 11.42 -27.11 -3.38
CA ALA A 395 12.47 -27.43 -4.33
C ALA A 395 12.50 -26.51 -5.56
N ASP A 396 11.37 -25.90 -5.91
CA ASP A 396 11.28 -24.95 -7.02
C ASP A 396 11.96 -23.62 -6.74
N GLU A 397 12.19 -23.30 -5.46
CA GLU A 397 12.88 -22.08 -5.03
C GLU A 397 14.40 -22.26 -4.90
N LEU A 398 14.93 -23.46 -5.12
CA LEU A 398 16.37 -23.72 -5.13
C LEU A 398 17.07 -22.90 -6.21
N ILE A 399 18.18 -22.23 -5.87
CA ILE A 399 18.99 -21.41 -6.76
C ILE A 399 20.45 -21.83 -6.60
N THR A 400 21.17 -22.08 -7.70
CA THR A 400 22.60 -22.38 -7.69
C THR A 400 23.46 -21.23 -8.23
N GLN A 401 22.86 -20.33 -9.00
CA GLN A 401 23.52 -19.12 -9.51
C GLN A 401 22.57 -17.93 -9.47
N VAL A 402 23.14 -16.75 -9.24
CA VAL A 402 22.44 -15.46 -9.36
C VAL A 402 23.20 -14.56 -10.29
N TRP A 403 22.52 -14.08 -11.31
CA TRP A 403 23.05 -13.15 -12.31
C TRP A 403 22.35 -11.81 -12.14
N VAL A 404 23.08 -10.79 -11.72
CA VAL A 404 22.55 -9.43 -11.52
C VAL A 404 23.12 -8.54 -12.62
N TYR A 405 22.27 -8.16 -13.57
CA TYR A 405 22.55 -7.13 -14.57
C TYR A 405 22.31 -5.76 -13.94
N TYR A 406 23.31 -4.86 -14.00
CA TYR A 406 23.23 -3.54 -13.39
C TYR A 406 23.97 -2.47 -14.21
N GLY A 407 23.80 -1.17 -13.84
CA GLY A 407 24.29 -0.07 -14.65
C GLY A 407 23.50 0.05 -15.95
N GLN A 408 22.18 0.33 -15.85
CA GLN A 408 21.32 0.50 -17.02
C GLN A 408 21.86 1.58 -17.95
N ILE A 409 22.00 1.26 -19.23
CA ILE A 409 22.60 2.15 -20.25
C ILE A 409 21.55 3.15 -20.75
N ASN A 410 20.38 2.66 -21.12
CA ASN A 410 19.30 3.47 -21.69
C ASN A 410 17.96 3.14 -20.99
N PRO A 411 17.40 4.06 -20.20
CA PRO A 411 16.16 3.82 -19.43
C PRO A 411 14.90 3.81 -20.30
N THR A 412 15.00 4.17 -21.59
CA THR A 412 13.87 4.13 -22.53
C THR A 412 13.77 2.80 -23.27
N GLU A 413 14.76 1.92 -23.12
CA GLU A 413 14.78 0.57 -23.68
C GLU A 413 14.26 -0.45 -22.65
N LYS A 414 13.98 -1.67 -23.13
CA LYS A 414 13.43 -2.74 -22.29
C LYS A 414 14.37 -3.11 -21.13
N ILE A 415 13.79 -3.26 -19.94
CA ILE A 415 14.52 -3.60 -18.72
C ILE A 415 15.07 -5.04 -18.75
N ASP A 416 14.37 -5.98 -19.36
CA ASP A 416 14.68 -7.42 -19.36
C ASP A 416 15.70 -7.85 -20.42
N GLN A 417 16.45 -6.90 -21.00
CA GLN A 417 17.49 -7.16 -22.01
C GLN A 417 18.88 -6.94 -21.41
N GLY A 418 19.69 -7.98 -21.35
CA GLY A 418 21.07 -7.91 -20.82
C GLY A 418 21.96 -6.93 -21.56
N SER A 419 21.72 -6.70 -22.86
CA SER A 419 22.45 -5.71 -23.67
C SER A 419 22.21 -4.25 -23.24
N ASN A 420 21.17 -3.98 -22.47
CA ASN A 420 20.87 -2.66 -21.92
C ASN A 420 21.57 -2.38 -20.58
N TYR A 421 22.52 -3.23 -20.19
CA TYR A 421 23.30 -3.08 -18.96
C TYR A 421 24.78 -3.10 -19.22
N SER A 422 25.52 -2.23 -18.54
CA SER A 422 26.96 -2.11 -18.71
C SER A 422 27.74 -3.25 -18.07
N THR A 423 27.17 -3.88 -17.04
CA THR A 423 27.86 -4.86 -16.21
C THR A 423 26.91 -5.96 -15.72
N ILE A 424 27.50 -7.12 -15.43
CA ILE A 424 26.85 -8.25 -14.79
C ILE A 424 27.67 -8.75 -13.61
N ALA A 425 27.05 -8.94 -12.46
CA ALA A 425 27.62 -9.66 -11.32
C ALA A 425 27.07 -11.10 -11.30
N ILE A 426 27.96 -12.09 -11.33
CA ILE A 426 27.62 -13.50 -11.29
C ILE A 426 28.09 -14.07 -9.96
N THR A 427 27.15 -14.55 -9.16
CA THR A 427 27.42 -15.28 -7.91
C THR A 427 26.96 -16.71 -8.10
N ALA A 428 27.85 -17.69 -7.89
CA ALA A 428 27.56 -19.09 -8.12
C ALA A 428 28.07 -19.97 -6.96
N ASP A 429 27.39 -21.07 -6.69
CA ASP A 429 27.90 -22.20 -5.88
C ASP A 429 28.16 -23.42 -6.80
N PRO A 430 29.37 -23.53 -7.38
CA PRO A 430 29.70 -24.67 -8.24
C PRO A 430 29.57 -26.02 -7.55
N SER A 431 29.75 -26.05 -6.21
CA SER A 431 29.64 -27.29 -5.45
C SER A 431 28.20 -27.79 -5.39
N ALA A 432 27.22 -26.86 -5.39
CA ALA A 432 25.80 -27.20 -5.42
C ALA A 432 25.38 -27.84 -6.75
N GLU A 433 26.04 -27.50 -7.85
CA GLU A 433 25.81 -28.07 -9.19
C GLU A 433 26.48 -29.44 -9.38
N GLY A 434 27.37 -29.81 -8.48
CA GLY A 434 28.11 -31.07 -8.56
C GLY A 434 27.27 -32.32 -8.24
N PRO A 435 27.74 -33.52 -8.64
CA PRO A 435 27.01 -34.78 -8.48
C PRO A 435 26.82 -35.18 -7.02
N ASN A 436 27.57 -34.64 -6.10
CA ASN A 436 27.47 -34.93 -4.66
C ASN A 436 26.44 -34.05 -3.91
N LYS A 437 25.81 -33.08 -4.59
CA LYS A 437 24.75 -32.22 -4.05
C LYS A 437 23.51 -32.30 -4.93
N HIS A 438 23.08 -31.16 -5.51
CA HIS A 438 21.82 -31.08 -6.26
C HIS A 438 21.93 -31.63 -7.68
N ASN A 439 23.15 -31.71 -8.27
CA ASN A 439 23.42 -32.13 -9.62
C ASN A 439 22.53 -31.46 -10.69
N LEU A 440 22.24 -30.19 -10.47
CA LEU A 440 21.43 -29.37 -11.37
C LEU A 440 21.90 -27.92 -11.32
N ARG A 441 21.64 -27.18 -12.41
CA ARG A 441 21.90 -25.75 -12.50
C ARG A 441 20.58 -24.99 -12.52
N ARG A 442 20.41 -24.04 -11.58
CA ARG A 442 19.28 -23.13 -11.55
C ARG A 442 19.77 -21.69 -11.38
N VAL A 443 19.50 -20.88 -12.40
CA VAL A 443 19.95 -19.49 -12.47
C VAL A 443 18.79 -18.56 -12.16
N LYS A 444 18.96 -17.67 -11.20
CA LYS A 444 18.10 -16.50 -10.97
C LYS A 444 18.70 -15.30 -11.67
N THR A 445 18.03 -14.76 -12.67
CA THR A 445 18.45 -13.53 -13.36
C THR A 445 17.68 -12.34 -12.81
N ILE A 446 18.40 -11.26 -12.51
CA ILE A 446 17.85 -9.99 -12.03
C ILE A 446 18.37 -8.88 -12.94
N PHE A 447 17.49 -8.05 -13.45
CA PHE A 447 17.78 -6.85 -14.20
C PHE A 447 17.48 -5.63 -13.33
N SER A 448 18.53 -4.94 -12.86
CA SER A 448 18.39 -3.87 -11.88
C SER A 448 18.57 -2.50 -12.50
N ARG A 449 17.51 -1.72 -12.55
CA ARG A 449 17.60 -0.27 -12.84
C ARG A 449 18.04 0.54 -11.60
N TRP A 450 18.04 -0.08 -10.41
CA TRP A 450 18.30 0.58 -9.13
C TRP A 450 19.78 0.60 -8.75
N ILE A 451 20.58 -0.31 -9.30
CA ILE A 451 22.00 -0.42 -9.04
C ILE A 451 22.76 0.24 -10.20
N ASP A 452 23.42 1.35 -9.94
CA ASP A 452 24.23 2.03 -10.95
C ASP A 452 25.57 1.29 -11.22
N ALA A 453 26.25 1.64 -12.31
CA ALA A 453 27.46 0.98 -12.76
C ALA A 453 28.63 1.06 -11.75
N THR A 454 28.62 2.02 -10.84
CA THR A 454 29.68 2.23 -9.83
C THR A 454 29.45 1.41 -8.56
N ASN A 455 28.25 0.82 -8.38
CA ASN A 455 27.83 0.13 -7.17
C ASN A 455 27.87 -1.41 -7.30
N ALA A 456 29.01 -1.95 -7.79
CA ALA A 456 29.23 -3.40 -7.94
C ALA A 456 28.96 -4.17 -6.64
N SER A 457 29.33 -3.58 -5.50
CA SER A 457 29.16 -4.21 -4.17
C SER A 457 27.70 -4.48 -3.80
N ALA A 458 26.75 -3.68 -4.29
CA ALA A 458 25.32 -3.92 -4.07
C ALA A 458 24.84 -5.14 -4.88
N ALA A 459 25.27 -5.27 -6.12
CA ALA A 459 24.93 -6.40 -6.98
C ALA A 459 25.50 -7.73 -6.44
N GLU A 460 26.77 -7.73 -6.01
CA GLU A 460 27.42 -8.89 -5.39
C GLU A 460 26.77 -9.29 -4.06
N ASP A 461 26.42 -8.31 -3.23
CA ASP A 461 25.79 -8.54 -1.94
C ASP A 461 24.39 -9.17 -2.12
N LEU A 462 23.61 -8.68 -3.08
CA LEU A 462 22.34 -9.25 -3.46
C LEU A 462 22.49 -10.73 -3.88
N GLY A 463 23.48 -11.01 -4.75
CA GLY A 463 23.77 -12.38 -5.19
C GLY A 463 24.11 -13.31 -4.02
N ARG A 464 24.98 -12.87 -3.11
CA ARG A 464 25.38 -13.66 -1.94
C ARG A 464 24.20 -13.92 -0.98
N ARG A 465 23.36 -12.92 -0.70
CA ARG A 465 22.19 -13.06 0.17
C ARG A 465 21.18 -14.06 -0.41
N LEU A 466 20.93 -13.99 -1.70
CA LEU A 466 20.03 -14.92 -2.39
C LEU A 466 20.58 -16.34 -2.36
N LEU A 467 21.86 -16.58 -2.68
CA LEU A 467 22.46 -17.90 -2.60
C LEU A 467 22.48 -18.45 -1.16
N SER A 468 22.80 -17.62 -0.17
CA SER A 468 22.78 -18.04 1.23
C SER A 468 21.40 -18.55 1.67
N ARG A 469 20.31 -17.96 1.17
CA ARG A 469 18.95 -18.34 1.54
C ARG A 469 18.40 -19.50 0.71
N TYR A 470 18.67 -19.52 -0.59
CA TYR A 470 18.04 -20.42 -1.55
C TYR A 470 19.00 -21.42 -2.18
N GLY A 471 20.26 -21.42 -1.78
CA GLY A 471 21.26 -22.40 -2.24
C GLY A 471 20.99 -23.83 -1.76
N ASN A 472 20.18 -23.98 -0.72
CA ASN A 472 19.47 -25.22 -0.36
C ASN A 472 17.98 -24.93 -0.45
N ALA A 473 17.19 -25.92 -0.85
CA ALA A 473 15.74 -25.74 -0.96
C ALA A 473 15.16 -25.25 0.38
N PRO A 474 14.47 -24.10 0.40
CA PRO A 474 13.83 -23.61 1.61
C PRO A 474 12.77 -24.61 2.09
N ARG A 475 12.51 -24.62 3.39
CA ARG A 475 11.51 -25.49 3.99
C ARG A 475 10.35 -24.66 4.54
N GLN A 476 9.14 -25.04 4.16
CA GLN A 476 7.93 -24.52 4.75
C GLN A 476 7.46 -25.45 5.86
N ILE A 477 7.20 -24.91 7.04
CA ILE A 477 6.62 -25.61 8.18
C ILE A 477 5.24 -25.04 8.41
N THR A 478 4.25 -25.89 8.55
CA THR A 478 2.87 -25.51 8.89
C THR A 478 2.48 -26.21 10.17
N PHE A 479 1.93 -25.48 11.12
CA PHE A 479 1.47 -26.03 12.41
C PHE A 479 0.33 -25.16 12.97
N LYS A 480 -0.36 -25.69 13.99
CA LYS A 480 -1.37 -24.97 14.76
C LYS A 480 -0.87 -24.72 16.17
N VAL A 481 -1.12 -23.54 16.69
CA VAL A 481 -0.82 -23.18 18.10
C VAL A 481 -2.07 -23.12 18.93
N ASP A 482 -1.93 -23.27 20.24
CA ASP A 482 -3.01 -23.06 21.19
C ASP A 482 -3.41 -21.57 21.19
N ALA A 483 -4.66 -21.27 21.50
CA ALA A 483 -5.18 -19.91 21.60
C ALA A 483 -4.44 -19.04 22.64
N LYS A 484 -3.78 -19.65 23.64
CA LYS A 484 -2.91 -18.95 24.60
C LYS A 484 -1.72 -18.26 23.93
N ASP A 485 -1.27 -18.80 22.79
CA ASP A 485 -0.12 -18.34 22.00
C ASP A 485 -0.57 -17.46 20.83
N GLY A 486 -1.80 -16.95 20.87
CA GLY A 486 -2.40 -16.07 19.86
C GLY A 486 -1.75 -14.67 19.75
N HIS A 487 -0.68 -14.41 20.51
CA HIS A 487 0.14 -13.21 20.40
C HIS A 487 1.12 -13.26 19.20
N LEU A 488 1.32 -14.43 18.61
CA LEU A 488 2.17 -14.59 17.42
C LEU A 488 1.54 -13.90 16.21
N TRP A 489 2.37 -13.23 15.44
CA TRP A 489 1.90 -12.41 14.35
C TRP A 489 2.79 -12.52 13.10
N LEU A 490 2.29 -11.94 12.01
CA LEU A 490 3.04 -11.86 10.75
C LEU A 490 4.36 -11.08 10.96
N GLY A 491 5.49 -11.67 10.58
CA GLY A 491 6.81 -11.10 10.73
C GLY A 491 7.52 -11.45 12.05
N ASP A 492 6.87 -12.15 12.99
CA ASP A 492 7.55 -12.71 14.17
C ASP A 492 8.45 -13.89 13.74
N TYR A 493 9.56 -14.11 14.44
CA TYR A 493 10.51 -15.18 14.20
C TYR A 493 10.42 -16.27 15.24
#